data_e63b188a3dd2f0c0e1728eb64aa5c1da
#
_entry.id   e63b188a3dd2f0c0e1728eb64aa5c1da
#
_cell.length_a   1.000
_cell.length_b   1.000
_cell.length_c   1.000
_cell.angle_alpha   90.00
_cell.angle_beta   90.00
_cell.angle_gamma   90.00
#
_symmetry.space_group_name_H-M   'P 1'
#
loop_
_entity.id
_entity.type
_entity.pdbx_description
1 polymer ?
#
loop_
_entity_poly.entity_id
_entity_poly.type
_entity_poly.pdbx_seq_one_letter_code
_entity_poly.pdbx_strand_id
1 'polypeptide(L)'
;MKTDQFTYKTQEILQESQQNALEKNHQTVENTHIFKSIIENDKNIFPYVSNQLEIDDKLVSKVIDKMIDSIPIVKGDFVGFSQDSSKTLMKAISHSKKMGDSYVSVDHLLISLIDSNNELSNVLTGYGFTVDKVKKVLRNMRNGEKVNSSSSDTNFNSLEKYAVNLVQKASEGNLDPVIGRDDEIRRLLQILSRRSKNNPILVGEPGTGKTAIAEGLAKRIVEGDVPENLKDKLIFALDM
;
A
#
# COMPACT_ATOMS: atom_id res chain seq x y z
N MET A 1 17.99 -5.67 -19.39
CA MET A 1 16.59 -5.93 -19.03
C MET A 1 15.74 -4.75 -19.53
N LYS A 2 14.58 -4.96 -20.17
CA LYS A 2 13.73 -3.82 -20.59
C LYS A 2 13.08 -3.24 -19.34
N THR A 3 13.45 -2.04 -18.96
CA THR A 3 12.91 -1.32 -17.80
C THR A 3 11.48 -0.86 -17.99
N ASP A 4 11.02 -0.74 -19.24
CA ASP A 4 9.68 -0.25 -19.62
C ASP A 4 8.52 -1.11 -19.11
N GLN A 5 8.80 -2.33 -18.63
CA GLN A 5 7.81 -3.24 -18.07
C GLN A 5 7.55 -3.02 -16.58
N PHE A 6 8.33 -2.16 -15.92
CA PHE A 6 8.23 -1.88 -14.49
C PHE A 6 7.55 -0.53 -14.26
N THR A 7 6.79 -0.43 -13.17
CA THR A 7 6.28 0.86 -12.71
C THR A 7 7.42 1.79 -12.35
N TYR A 8 7.18 3.10 -12.38
CA TYR A 8 8.20 4.10 -12.00
C TYR A 8 8.76 3.84 -10.60
N LYS A 9 7.90 3.46 -9.65
CA LYS A 9 8.33 3.17 -8.29
C LYS A 9 9.23 1.92 -8.21
N THR A 10 8.88 0.89 -8.97
CA THR A 10 9.73 -0.32 -9.04
C THR A 10 11.07 -0.03 -9.70
N GLN A 11 11.11 0.82 -10.74
CA GLN A 11 12.36 1.25 -11.37
C GLN A 11 13.23 2.04 -10.40
N GLU A 12 12.65 2.97 -9.64
CA GLU A 12 13.33 3.73 -8.58
C GLU A 12 13.97 2.78 -7.54
N ILE A 13 13.19 1.83 -7.02
CA ILE A 13 13.68 0.84 -6.05
C ILE A 13 14.86 0.02 -6.61
N LEU A 14 14.79 -0.41 -7.87
CA LEU A 14 15.88 -1.15 -8.49
C LEU A 14 17.13 -0.29 -8.70
N GLN A 15 16.97 0.98 -9.04
CA GLN A 15 18.08 1.93 -9.15
C GLN A 15 18.72 2.20 -7.79
N GLU A 16 17.93 2.43 -6.76
CA GLU A 16 18.40 2.60 -5.38
C GLU A 16 19.12 1.34 -4.87
N SER A 17 18.65 0.15 -5.23
CA SER A 17 19.31 -1.10 -4.86
C SER A 17 20.72 -1.23 -5.50
N GLN A 18 20.90 -0.73 -6.72
CA GLN A 18 22.19 -0.65 -7.37
C GLN A 18 23.11 0.37 -6.69
N GLN A 19 22.57 1.54 -6.35
CA GLN A 19 23.31 2.58 -5.63
C GLN A 19 23.78 2.07 -4.25
N ASN A 20 22.91 1.45 -3.48
CA ASN A 20 23.23 0.87 -2.18
C ASN A 20 24.34 -0.20 -2.27
N ALA A 21 24.29 -1.08 -3.28
CA ALA A 21 25.34 -2.08 -3.50
C ALA A 21 26.67 -1.42 -3.88
N LEU A 22 26.65 -0.36 -4.70
CA LEU A 22 27.84 0.39 -5.08
C LEU A 22 28.50 1.09 -3.88
N GLU A 23 27.70 1.78 -3.06
CA GLU A 23 28.18 2.47 -1.85
C GLU A 23 28.83 1.52 -0.84
N LYS A 24 28.32 0.30 -0.74
CA LYS A 24 28.88 -0.74 0.12
C LYS A 24 30.02 -1.52 -0.55
N ASN A 25 30.43 -1.17 -1.77
CA ASN A 25 31.46 -1.86 -2.57
C ASN A 25 31.15 -3.36 -2.77
N HIS A 26 29.89 -3.68 -3.03
CA HIS A 26 29.46 -5.02 -3.40
C HIS A 26 29.50 -5.18 -4.92
N GLN A 27 29.96 -6.34 -5.39
CA GLN A 27 30.14 -6.63 -6.82
C GLN A 27 28.79 -6.81 -7.54
N THR A 28 27.76 -7.26 -6.81
CA THR A 28 26.44 -7.57 -7.37
C THR A 28 25.32 -7.06 -6.47
N VAL A 29 24.19 -6.73 -7.10
CA VAL A 29 22.94 -6.45 -6.41
C VAL A 29 22.28 -7.78 -6.03
N GLU A 30 22.26 -8.09 -4.75
CA GLU A 30 21.57 -9.23 -4.19
C GLU A 30 20.10 -8.93 -3.85
N ASN A 31 19.29 -9.96 -3.66
CA ASN A 31 17.90 -9.81 -3.24
C ASN A 31 17.73 -9.01 -1.94
N THR A 32 18.72 -9.05 -1.06
CA THR A 32 18.75 -8.25 0.17
C THR A 32 18.83 -6.75 -0.09
N HIS A 33 19.60 -6.31 -1.10
CA HIS A 33 19.65 -4.90 -1.50
C HIS A 33 18.28 -4.43 -2.05
N ILE A 34 17.64 -5.26 -2.90
CA ILE A 34 16.33 -4.95 -3.46
C ILE A 34 15.30 -4.83 -2.34
N PHE A 35 15.29 -5.78 -1.41
CA PHE A 35 14.34 -5.76 -0.30
C PHE A 35 14.59 -4.58 0.65
N LYS A 36 15.85 -4.24 0.94
CA LYS A 36 16.22 -3.04 1.70
C LYS A 36 15.70 -1.77 1.04
N SER A 37 15.89 -1.64 -0.28
CA SER A 37 15.39 -0.50 -1.04
C SER A 37 13.85 -0.42 -1.04
N ILE A 38 13.14 -1.56 -0.98
CA ILE A 38 11.68 -1.56 -0.78
C ILE A 38 11.34 -0.97 0.60
N ILE A 39 11.98 -1.44 1.68
CA ILE A 39 11.71 -0.94 3.05
C ILE A 39 11.92 0.58 3.13
N GLU A 40 12.97 1.11 2.52
CA GLU A 40 13.35 2.51 2.64
C GLU A 40 12.51 3.44 1.74
N ASN A 41 12.18 2.99 0.54
CA ASN A 41 11.60 3.85 -0.49
C ASN A 41 10.10 3.61 -0.71
N ASP A 42 9.57 2.42 -0.42
CA ASP A 42 8.15 2.19 -0.56
C ASP A 42 7.39 2.62 0.71
N LYS A 43 6.50 3.59 0.55
CA LYS A 43 5.67 4.12 1.64
C LYS A 43 4.22 3.63 1.62
N ASN A 44 3.90 2.76 0.68
CA ASN A 44 2.52 2.32 0.43
C ASN A 44 2.34 0.82 0.64
N ILE A 45 2.98 0.00 -0.20
CA ILE A 45 2.71 -1.44 -0.29
C ILE A 45 3.35 -2.20 0.89
N PHE A 46 4.65 -2.00 1.11
CA PHE A 46 5.37 -2.71 2.16
C PHE A 46 4.85 -2.37 3.57
N PRO A 47 4.68 -1.07 3.95
CA PRO A 47 4.11 -0.73 5.27
C PRO A 47 2.68 -1.24 5.46
N TYR A 48 1.87 -1.27 4.41
CA TYR A 48 0.53 -1.85 4.49
C TYR A 48 0.58 -3.36 4.76
N VAL A 49 1.44 -4.09 4.04
CA VAL A 49 1.59 -5.54 4.20
C VAL A 49 2.12 -5.89 5.59
N SER A 50 3.16 -5.21 6.07
CA SER A 50 3.73 -5.47 7.39
C SER A 50 2.75 -5.16 8.52
N ASN A 51 2.02 -4.06 8.44
CA ASN A 51 0.97 -3.72 9.41
C ASN A 51 -0.14 -4.77 9.45
N GLN A 52 -0.64 -5.23 8.28
CA GLN A 52 -1.68 -6.26 8.21
C GLN A 52 -1.22 -7.63 8.70
N LEU A 53 0.08 -7.89 8.67
CA LEU A 53 0.69 -9.11 9.19
C LEU A 53 1.22 -8.97 10.62
N GLU A 54 1.07 -7.79 11.23
CA GLU A 54 1.57 -7.46 12.58
C GLU A 54 3.08 -7.67 12.72
N ILE A 55 3.85 -7.31 11.67
CA ILE A 55 5.31 -7.48 11.61
C ILE A 55 5.99 -6.15 11.90
N ASP A 56 7.00 -6.16 12.76
CA ASP A 56 7.81 -4.97 13.08
C ASP A 56 8.85 -4.70 11.98
N ASP A 57 8.59 -3.67 11.17
CA ASP A 57 9.45 -3.22 10.06
C ASP A 57 10.86 -2.87 10.52
N LYS A 58 11.01 -2.29 11.73
CA LYS A 58 12.31 -1.90 12.26
C LYS A 58 13.18 -3.12 12.60
N LEU A 59 12.53 -4.17 13.10
CA LEU A 59 13.22 -5.42 13.41
C LEU A 59 13.68 -6.11 12.13
N VAL A 60 12.79 -6.21 11.14
CA VAL A 60 13.12 -6.77 9.82
C VAL A 60 14.24 -5.99 9.17
N SER A 61 14.15 -4.66 9.14
CA SER A 61 15.20 -3.80 8.56
C SER A 61 16.57 -4.05 9.17
N LYS A 62 16.68 -4.16 10.51
CA LYS A 62 17.95 -4.46 11.19
C LYS A 62 18.54 -5.81 10.81
N VAL A 63 17.70 -6.81 10.58
CA VAL A 63 18.17 -8.13 10.14
C VAL A 63 18.68 -8.08 8.71
N ILE A 64 17.97 -7.37 7.83
CA ILE A 64 18.41 -7.17 6.45
C ILE A 64 19.73 -6.41 6.41
N ASP A 65 19.93 -5.38 7.25
CA ASP A 65 21.20 -4.67 7.35
C ASP A 65 22.36 -5.60 7.68
N LYS A 66 22.16 -6.50 8.66
CA LYS A 66 23.19 -7.51 9.01
C LYS A 66 23.48 -8.48 7.86
N MET A 67 22.47 -8.89 7.12
CA MET A 67 22.65 -9.74 5.94
C MET A 67 23.45 -9.02 4.85
N ILE A 68 23.17 -7.73 4.61
CA ILE A 68 23.91 -6.91 3.66
C ILE A 68 25.36 -6.74 4.12
N ASP A 69 25.60 -6.47 5.40
CA ASP A 69 26.94 -6.30 5.96
C ASP A 69 27.78 -7.60 5.92
N SER A 70 27.15 -8.76 5.77
CA SER A 70 27.83 -10.05 5.59
C SER A 70 28.27 -10.33 4.15
N ILE A 71 27.84 -9.53 3.17
CA ILE A 71 28.20 -9.69 1.76
C ILE A 71 29.67 -9.29 1.56
N PRO A 72 30.49 -10.09 0.84
CA PRO A 72 31.87 -9.77 0.61
C PRO A 72 32.07 -8.44 -0.14
N ILE A 73 32.98 -7.62 0.36
CA ILE A 73 33.36 -6.35 -0.27
C ILE A 73 34.36 -6.64 -1.39
N VAL A 74 34.05 -6.21 -2.60
CA VAL A 74 34.90 -6.36 -3.79
C VAL A 74 34.97 -5.04 -4.53
N LYS A 75 36.14 -4.45 -4.65
CA LYS A 75 36.30 -3.19 -5.41
C LYS A 75 36.09 -3.42 -6.90
N GLY A 76 35.12 -2.73 -7.48
CA GLY A 76 34.80 -2.75 -8.90
C GLY A 76 33.90 -1.57 -9.26
N ASP A 77 33.97 -1.11 -10.52
CA ASP A 77 33.25 0.09 -10.98
C ASP A 77 31.84 -0.21 -11.55
N PHE A 78 31.47 -1.47 -11.66
CA PHE A 78 30.18 -1.88 -12.22
C PHE A 78 29.45 -2.87 -11.31
N VAL A 79 28.21 -2.51 -10.98
CA VAL A 79 27.34 -3.35 -10.14
C VAL A 79 26.14 -3.83 -10.96
N GLY A 80 26.16 -5.11 -11.32
CA GLY A 80 25.03 -5.78 -11.98
C GLY A 80 24.17 -6.57 -11.00
N PHE A 81 23.00 -6.99 -11.44
CA PHE A 81 22.18 -7.91 -10.65
C PHE A 81 22.81 -9.30 -10.61
N SER A 82 22.83 -9.93 -9.44
CA SER A 82 23.27 -11.31 -9.29
C SER A 82 22.36 -12.27 -10.08
N GLN A 83 22.81 -13.51 -10.24
CA GLN A 83 21.99 -14.53 -10.91
C GLN A 83 20.66 -14.76 -10.18
N ASP A 84 20.68 -14.73 -8.84
CA ASP A 84 19.47 -14.93 -8.02
C ASP A 84 18.55 -13.74 -8.07
N SER A 85 19.07 -12.51 -8.03
CA SER A 85 18.26 -11.30 -8.22
C SER A 85 17.64 -11.25 -9.61
N SER A 86 18.39 -11.63 -10.64
CA SER A 86 17.87 -11.74 -12.01
C SER A 86 16.73 -12.75 -12.12
N LYS A 87 16.84 -13.92 -11.48
CA LYS A 87 15.76 -14.91 -11.40
C LYS A 87 14.52 -14.36 -10.68
N THR A 88 14.75 -13.64 -9.57
CA THR A 88 13.65 -12.99 -8.81
C THR A 88 12.91 -11.96 -9.66
N LEU A 89 13.62 -11.14 -10.42
CA LEU A 89 13.02 -10.18 -11.35
C LEU A 89 12.22 -10.88 -12.48
N MET A 90 12.71 -11.99 -13.01
CA MET A 90 11.95 -12.80 -13.97
C MET A 90 10.69 -13.41 -13.35
N LYS A 91 10.75 -13.86 -12.09
CA LYS A 91 9.55 -14.30 -11.35
C LYS A 91 8.55 -13.16 -11.18
N ALA A 92 8.99 -11.93 -10.87
CA ALA A 92 8.12 -10.78 -10.74
C ALA A 92 7.35 -10.48 -12.06
N ILE A 93 8.04 -10.57 -13.20
CA ILE A 93 7.40 -10.47 -14.52
C ILE A 93 6.40 -11.61 -14.75
N SER A 94 6.70 -12.82 -14.29
CA SER A 94 5.78 -13.95 -14.40
C SER A 94 4.53 -13.75 -13.52
N HIS A 95 4.71 -13.20 -12.31
CA HIS A 95 3.60 -12.90 -11.39
C HIS A 95 2.69 -11.82 -11.97
N SER A 96 3.22 -10.72 -12.52
CA SER A 96 2.39 -9.68 -13.15
C SER A 96 1.54 -10.23 -14.29
N LYS A 97 2.11 -11.06 -15.16
CA LYS A 97 1.37 -11.71 -16.25
C LYS A 97 0.26 -12.63 -15.74
N LYS A 98 0.52 -13.43 -14.69
CA LYS A 98 -0.48 -14.32 -14.08
C LYS A 98 -1.63 -13.55 -13.42
N MET A 99 -1.36 -12.35 -12.91
CA MET A 99 -2.36 -11.46 -12.33
C MET A 99 -3.09 -10.61 -13.38
N GLY A 100 -2.66 -10.67 -14.64
CA GLY A 100 -3.25 -9.91 -15.75
C GLY A 100 -2.90 -8.43 -15.71
N ASP A 101 -1.75 -8.10 -15.14
CA ASP A 101 -1.23 -6.75 -15.03
C ASP A 101 -0.31 -6.40 -16.21
N SER A 102 -0.35 -5.15 -16.64
CA SER A 102 0.46 -4.65 -17.76
C SER A 102 1.88 -4.27 -17.33
N TYR A 103 2.06 -3.93 -16.06
CA TYR A 103 3.34 -3.53 -15.48
C TYR A 103 3.69 -4.38 -14.26
N VAL A 104 4.99 -4.48 -14.00
CA VAL A 104 5.53 -5.08 -12.78
C VAL A 104 5.63 -4.00 -11.70
N SER A 105 4.85 -4.12 -10.65
CA SER A 105 4.80 -3.21 -9.50
C SER A 105 5.55 -3.76 -8.30
N VAL A 106 5.69 -2.95 -7.26
CA VAL A 106 6.41 -3.28 -6.02
C VAL A 106 5.85 -4.55 -5.36
N ASP A 107 4.56 -4.78 -5.42
CA ASP A 107 3.94 -5.98 -4.84
C ASP A 107 4.32 -7.28 -5.57
N HIS A 108 4.47 -7.24 -6.91
CA HIS A 108 5.00 -8.38 -7.66
C HIS A 108 6.44 -8.68 -7.27
N LEU A 109 7.24 -7.62 -7.07
CA LEU A 109 8.62 -7.74 -6.64
C LEU A 109 8.69 -8.31 -5.22
N LEU A 110 7.86 -7.83 -4.29
CA LEU A 110 7.76 -8.31 -2.92
C LEU A 110 7.38 -9.80 -2.87
N ILE A 111 6.34 -10.22 -3.60
CA ILE A 111 5.95 -11.64 -3.69
C ILE A 111 7.12 -12.48 -4.21
N SER A 112 7.85 -12.00 -5.22
CA SER A 112 8.93 -12.75 -5.86
C SER A 112 10.16 -12.89 -4.97
N LEU A 113 10.46 -11.89 -4.14
CA LEU A 113 11.51 -11.94 -3.13
C LEU A 113 11.20 -12.99 -2.05
N ILE A 114 9.94 -13.07 -1.60
CA ILE A 114 9.51 -14.07 -0.62
C ILE A 114 9.50 -15.48 -1.22
N ASP A 115 9.19 -15.60 -2.53
CA ASP A 115 9.16 -16.87 -3.28
C ASP A 115 10.52 -17.28 -3.88
N SER A 116 11.60 -16.61 -3.50
CA SER A 116 12.91 -16.82 -4.17
C SER A 116 13.65 -18.09 -3.76
N ASN A 117 13.23 -18.77 -2.68
CA ASN A 117 13.87 -19.97 -2.11
C ASN A 117 15.36 -19.77 -1.81
N ASN A 118 15.73 -18.64 -1.23
CA ASN A 118 17.08 -18.29 -0.81
C ASN A 118 17.12 -17.89 0.68
N GLU A 119 18.28 -17.49 1.18
CA GLU A 119 18.46 -17.09 2.57
C GLU A 119 17.51 -15.97 2.99
N LEU A 120 17.34 -14.94 2.14
CA LEU A 120 16.40 -13.84 2.40
C LEU A 120 14.97 -14.37 2.57
N SER A 121 14.49 -15.23 1.65
CA SER A 121 13.13 -15.76 1.72
C SER A 121 12.89 -16.60 2.98
N ASN A 122 13.90 -17.35 3.45
CA ASN A 122 13.82 -18.12 4.69
C ASN A 122 13.70 -17.20 5.90
N VAL A 123 14.50 -16.13 5.94
CA VAL A 123 14.43 -15.10 7.00
C VAL A 123 13.06 -14.43 7.00
N LEU A 124 12.58 -13.96 5.86
CA LEU A 124 11.28 -13.29 5.74
C LEU A 124 10.12 -14.22 6.17
N THR A 125 10.19 -15.49 5.78
CA THR A 125 9.20 -16.51 6.20
C THR A 125 9.22 -16.71 7.72
N GLY A 126 10.41 -16.70 8.34
CA GLY A 126 10.58 -16.77 9.80
C GLY A 126 9.93 -15.60 10.54
N TYR A 127 9.88 -14.41 9.93
CA TYR A 127 9.17 -13.23 10.45
C TYR A 127 7.68 -13.19 10.09
N GLY A 128 7.15 -14.18 9.36
CA GLY A 128 5.74 -14.28 9.05
C GLY A 128 5.34 -13.85 7.63
N PHE A 129 6.27 -13.37 6.81
CA PHE A 129 6.03 -13.10 5.40
C PHE A 129 5.97 -14.41 4.61
N THR A 130 4.79 -15.01 4.52
CA THR A 130 4.58 -16.16 3.65
C THR A 130 3.89 -15.74 2.36
N VAL A 131 4.17 -16.41 1.25
CA VAL A 131 3.61 -16.08 -0.06
C VAL A 131 2.08 -16.00 -0.03
N ASP A 132 1.42 -16.93 0.66
CA ASP A 132 -0.05 -16.98 0.71
C ASP A 132 -0.64 -15.83 1.53
N LYS A 133 -0.05 -15.52 2.70
CA LYS A 133 -0.49 -14.40 3.54
C LYS A 133 -0.31 -13.08 2.81
N VAL A 134 0.87 -12.86 2.23
CA VAL A 134 1.18 -11.63 1.49
C VAL A 134 0.26 -11.48 0.28
N LYS A 135 0.03 -12.53 -0.50
CA LYS A 135 -0.93 -12.51 -1.61
C LYS A 135 -2.36 -12.19 -1.17
N LYS A 136 -2.79 -12.71 -0.02
CA LYS A 136 -4.13 -12.41 0.53
C LYS A 136 -4.24 -10.92 0.91
N VAL A 137 -3.26 -10.37 1.61
CA VAL A 137 -3.22 -8.97 2.00
C VAL A 137 -3.21 -8.06 0.76
N LEU A 138 -2.36 -8.37 -0.23
CA LEU A 138 -2.26 -7.59 -1.46
C LEU A 138 -3.53 -7.63 -2.31
N ARG A 139 -4.26 -8.75 -2.35
CA ARG A 139 -5.58 -8.82 -3.01
C ARG A 139 -6.59 -7.88 -2.34
N ASN A 140 -6.60 -7.85 -1.01
CA ASN A 140 -7.48 -6.95 -0.26
C ASN A 140 -7.11 -5.48 -0.52
N MET A 141 -5.81 -5.15 -0.51
CA MET A 141 -5.31 -3.81 -0.80
C MET A 141 -5.71 -3.33 -2.21
N ARG A 142 -5.56 -4.21 -3.20
CA ARG A 142 -5.88 -3.88 -4.59
C ARG A 142 -7.38 -3.75 -4.86
N ASN A 143 -8.24 -4.35 -4.05
CA ASN A 143 -9.71 -4.34 -4.21
C ASN A 143 -10.17 -4.61 -5.67
N GLY A 144 -9.47 -5.51 -6.37
CA GLY A 144 -9.72 -5.86 -7.76
C GLY A 144 -9.07 -4.93 -8.81
N GLU A 145 -8.36 -3.89 -8.41
CA GLU A 145 -7.64 -3.02 -9.34
C GLU A 145 -6.44 -3.73 -9.97
N LYS A 146 -6.18 -3.41 -11.24
CA LYS A 146 -5.04 -3.91 -12.00
C LYS A 146 -3.97 -2.84 -12.18
N VAL A 147 -2.71 -3.27 -12.30
CA VAL A 147 -1.57 -2.41 -12.60
C VAL A 147 -1.48 -2.17 -14.11
N ASN A 148 -2.29 -1.23 -14.59
CA ASN A 148 -2.38 -0.89 -16.01
C ASN A 148 -1.61 0.37 -16.40
N SER A 149 -1.02 1.08 -15.44
CA SER A 149 -0.23 2.30 -15.61
C SER A 149 1.12 2.16 -14.94
N SER A 150 2.13 2.82 -15.49
CA SER A 150 3.47 2.92 -14.88
C SER A 150 3.47 3.67 -13.52
N SER A 151 2.41 4.40 -13.19
CA SER A 151 2.23 5.13 -11.92
C SER A 151 1.28 4.43 -10.94
N SER A 152 0.85 3.20 -11.21
CA SER A 152 -0.17 2.51 -10.38
C SER A 152 0.24 2.32 -8.92
N ASP A 153 1.53 2.10 -8.62
CA ASP A 153 2.01 1.95 -7.24
C ASP A 153 1.76 3.18 -6.35
N THR A 154 1.70 4.36 -6.94
CA THR A 154 1.42 5.60 -6.20
C THR A 154 -0.05 5.79 -5.91
N ASN A 155 -0.92 5.12 -6.65
CA ASN A 155 -2.37 5.23 -6.53
C ASN A 155 -2.97 4.25 -5.50
N PHE A 156 -2.25 3.16 -5.20
CA PHE A 156 -2.69 2.23 -4.16
C PHE A 156 -2.74 2.93 -2.80
N ASN A 157 -3.87 2.81 -2.12
CA ASN A 157 -4.14 3.43 -0.82
C ASN A 157 -4.05 4.97 -0.78
N SER A 158 -4.19 5.66 -1.92
CA SER A 158 -4.18 7.14 -1.93
C SER A 158 -5.27 7.73 -1.02
N LEU A 159 -6.44 7.10 -0.93
CA LEU A 159 -7.50 7.54 -0.01
C LEU A 159 -7.07 7.42 1.46
N GLU A 160 -6.46 6.32 1.87
CA GLU A 160 -6.00 6.14 3.25
C GLU A 160 -4.84 7.08 3.62
N LYS A 161 -4.04 7.49 2.63
CA LYS A 161 -2.90 8.39 2.83
C LYS A 161 -3.31 9.86 2.95
N TYR A 162 -4.32 10.29 2.18
CA TYR A 162 -4.72 11.71 2.08
C TYR A 162 -6.14 11.96 2.57
N ALA A 163 -6.82 10.95 3.09
CA ALA A 163 -8.17 11.06 3.59
C ALA A 163 -8.38 10.26 4.87
N VAL A 164 -9.19 10.78 5.74
CA VAL A 164 -9.58 10.15 7.00
C VAL A 164 -10.87 9.37 6.78
N ASN A 165 -10.86 8.06 7.06
CA ASN A 165 -12.08 7.24 7.02
C ASN A 165 -12.95 7.54 8.26
N LEU A 166 -14.03 8.31 8.05
CA LEU A 166 -14.94 8.70 9.12
C LEU A 166 -15.77 7.53 9.64
N VAL A 167 -16.11 6.55 8.80
CA VAL A 167 -16.87 5.36 9.22
C VAL A 167 -16.03 4.49 10.16
N GLN A 168 -14.73 4.33 9.87
CA GLN A 168 -13.83 3.64 10.76
C GLN A 168 -13.69 4.38 12.09
N LYS A 169 -13.43 5.69 12.09
CA LYS A 169 -13.39 6.50 13.32
C LYS A 169 -14.68 6.39 14.14
N ALA A 170 -15.83 6.36 13.48
CA ALA A 170 -17.11 6.16 14.15
C ALA A 170 -17.21 4.78 14.81
N SER A 171 -16.77 3.73 14.13
CA SER A 171 -16.77 2.35 14.68
C SER A 171 -15.85 2.19 15.88
N GLU A 172 -14.75 2.93 15.91
CA GLU A 172 -13.78 2.96 17.02
C GLU A 172 -14.23 3.87 18.17
N GLY A 173 -15.36 4.58 18.04
CA GLY A 173 -15.85 5.52 19.05
C GLY A 173 -15.06 6.84 19.12
N ASN A 174 -14.25 7.14 18.10
CA ASN A 174 -13.33 8.29 18.06
C ASN A 174 -13.97 9.55 17.43
N LEU A 175 -15.31 9.62 17.34
CA LEU A 175 -16.03 10.80 16.85
C LEU A 175 -16.90 11.41 17.95
N ASP A 176 -16.91 12.74 18.04
CA ASP A 176 -17.76 13.47 18.96
C ASP A 176 -19.26 13.27 18.63
N PRO A 177 -20.14 13.28 19.64
CA PRO A 177 -21.58 13.20 19.40
C PRO A 177 -22.09 14.44 18.67
N VAL A 178 -22.82 14.22 17.58
CA VAL A 178 -23.45 15.31 16.81
C VAL A 178 -24.84 15.53 17.35
N ILE A 179 -25.14 16.72 17.86
CA ILE A 179 -26.40 17.08 18.48
C ILE A 179 -27.11 18.16 17.63
N GLY A 180 -28.42 17.98 17.39
CA GLY A 180 -29.26 19.00 16.76
C GLY A 180 -29.04 19.17 15.25
N ARG A 181 -28.51 18.14 14.56
CA ARG A 181 -28.32 18.13 13.10
C ARG A 181 -29.09 17.02 12.37
N ASP A 182 -30.13 16.50 12.98
CA ASP A 182 -30.89 15.38 12.43
C ASP A 182 -31.55 15.67 11.10
N ASP A 183 -32.08 16.88 10.93
CA ASP A 183 -32.76 17.27 9.70
C ASP A 183 -31.78 17.44 8.53
N GLU A 184 -30.62 18.03 8.77
CA GLU A 184 -29.58 18.17 7.75
C GLU A 184 -29.01 16.79 7.35
N ILE A 185 -28.76 15.90 8.31
CA ILE A 185 -28.28 14.54 8.04
C ILE A 185 -29.34 13.74 7.27
N ARG A 186 -30.62 13.84 7.66
CA ARG A 186 -31.74 13.21 6.94
C ARG A 186 -31.83 13.71 5.49
N ARG A 187 -31.67 15.02 5.29
CA ARG A 187 -31.67 15.62 3.95
C ARG A 187 -30.49 15.11 3.11
N LEU A 188 -29.30 14.97 3.72
CA LEU A 188 -28.10 14.42 3.11
C LEU A 188 -28.34 12.97 2.65
N LEU A 189 -28.88 12.12 3.52
CA LEU A 189 -29.23 10.72 3.21
C LEU A 189 -30.22 10.65 2.02
N GLN A 190 -31.23 11.50 1.99
CA GLN A 190 -32.17 11.57 0.87
C GLN A 190 -31.49 11.91 -0.46
N ILE A 191 -30.52 12.84 -0.45
CA ILE A 191 -29.81 13.25 -1.66
C ILE A 191 -28.85 12.14 -2.11
N LEU A 192 -28.07 11.57 -1.18
CA LEU A 192 -27.12 10.49 -1.47
C LEU A 192 -27.79 9.21 -1.97
N SER A 193 -29.04 8.96 -1.57
CA SER A 193 -29.82 7.79 -2.02
C SER A 193 -30.40 7.91 -3.43
N ARG A 194 -30.26 9.05 -4.09
CA ARG A 194 -30.76 9.26 -5.46
C ARG A 194 -29.90 8.49 -6.47
N ARG A 195 -30.53 8.07 -7.58
CA ARG A 195 -29.82 7.44 -8.70
C ARG A 195 -28.94 8.42 -9.51
N SER A 196 -29.30 9.69 -9.52
CA SER A 196 -28.57 10.79 -10.18
C SER A 196 -28.69 12.05 -9.36
N LYS A 197 -27.78 13.03 -9.58
CA LYS A 197 -27.71 14.28 -8.81
C LYS A 197 -27.61 14.03 -7.30
N ASN A 198 -26.79 13.06 -6.94
CA ASN A 198 -26.56 12.59 -5.58
C ASN A 198 -25.34 13.25 -4.89
N ASN A 199 -24.88 14.40 -5.39
CA ASN A 199 -23.77 15.17 -4.83
C ASN A 199 -24.30 16.35 -4.00
N PRO A 200 -24.49 16.21 -2.67
CA PRO A 200 -24.95 17.30 -1.82
C PRO A 200 -23.83 18.32 -1.58
N ILE A 201 -24.20 19.58 -1.44
CA ILE A 201 -23.32 20.68 -1.04
C ILE A 201 -23.86 21.26 0.27
N LEU A 202 -23.01 21.37 1.28
CA LEU A 202 -23.30 22.03 2.55
C LEU A 202 -22.80 23.47 2.49
N VAL A 203 -23.71 24.41 2.60
CA VAL A 203 -23.41 25.85 2.57
C VAL A 203 -23.64 26.44 3.97
N GLY A 204 -22.72 27.27 4.43
CA GLY A 204 -22.80 27.94 5.72
C GLY A 204 -21.49 28.65 6.05
N GLU A 205 -21.53 29.57 7.02
CA GLU A 205 -20.35 30.29 7.51
C GLU A 205 -19.31 29.35 8.16
N PRO A 206 -18.05 29.75 8.28
CA PRO A 206 -17.05 29.02 9.06
C PRO A 206 -17.57 28.74 10.49
N GLY A 207 -17.27 27.55 11.02
CA GLY A 207 -17.67 27.18 12.40
C GLY A 207 -19.14 26.72 12.58
N THR A 208 -19.96 26.69 11.53
CA THR A 208 -21.37 26.25 11.64
C THR A 208 -21.56 24.72 11.73
N GLY A 209 -20.48 23.94 11.87
CA GLY A 209 -20.56 22.49 12.07
C GLY A 209 -20.79 21.67 10.79
N LYS A 210 -20.37 22.15 9.61
CA LYS A 210 -20.51 21.41 8.34
C LYS A 210 -19.80 20.06 8.36
N THR A 211 -18.61 19.99 8.96
CA THR A 211 -17.86 18.75 9.13
C THR A 211 -18.57 17.78 10.07
N ALA A 212 -19.15 18.28 11.16
CA ALA A 212 -19.91 17.47 12.10
C ALA A 212 -21.11 16.75 11.45
N ILE A 213 -21.71 17.33 10.40
CA ILE A 213 -22.79 16.68 9.65
C ILE A 213 -22.26 15.43 8.91
N ALA A 214 -21.03 15.48 8.34
CA ALA A 214 -20.42 14.31 7.70
C ALA A 214 -20.02 13.23 8.73
N GLU A 215 -19.56 13.64 9.91
CA GLU A 215 -19.26 12.74 11.04
C GLU A 215 -20.54 12.08 11.58
N GLY A 216 -21.61 12.85 11.72
CA GLY A 216 -22.93 12.33 12.11
C GLY A 216 -23.49 11.33 11.11
N LEU A 217 -23.29 11.56 9.80
CA LEU A 217 -23.65 10.61 8.76
C LEU A 217 -22.84 9.30 8.89
N ALA A 218 -21.54 9.39 9.13
CA ALA A 218 -20.68 8.21 9.34
C ALA A 218 -21.13 7.38 10.55
N LYS A 219 -21.53 8.04 11.64
CA LYS A 219 -22.08 7.39 12.83
C LYS A 219 -23.37 6.64 12.54
N ARG A 220 -24.30 7.23 11.80
CA ARG A 220 -25.55 6.57 11.39
C ARG A 220 -25.31 5.36 10.48
N ILE A 221 -24.26 5.38 9.63
CA ILE A 221 -23.86 4.21 8.83
C ILE A 221 -23.45 3.07 9.76
N VAL A 222 -22.62 3.33 10.75
CA VAL A 222 -22.16 2.33 11.73
C VAL A 222 -23.34 1.77 12.56
N GLU A 223 -24.27 2.62 12.96
CA GLU A 223 -25.47 2.25 13.71
C GLU A 223 -26.52 1.52 12.83
N GLY A 224 -26.34 1.51 11.50
CA GLY A 224 -27.28 0.92 10.55
C GLY A 224 -28.54 1.76 10.30
N ASP A 225 -28.60 3.00 10.82
CA ASP A 225 -29.73 3.94 10.66
C ASP A 225 -29.63 4.72 9.35
N VAL A 226 -29.48 3.99 8.25
CA VAL A 226 -29.36 4.52 6.89
C VAL A 226 -30.11 3.62 5.90
N PRO A 227 -30.54 4.15 4.73
CA PRO A 227 -31.08 3.33 3.65
C PRO A 227 -30.15 2.19 3.23
N GLU A 228 -30.71 1.06 2.77
CA GLU A 228 -29.98 -0.17 2.46
C GLU A 228 -28.80 0.05 1.50
N ASN A 229 -28.97 0.92 0.50
CA ASN A 229 -27.93 1.25 -0.48
C ASN A 229 -26.76 2.05 0.09
N LEU A 230 -26.83 2.51 1.33
CA LEU A 230 -25.79 3.29 2.01
C LEU A 230 -25.12 2.54 3.17
N LYS A 231 -25.62 1.37 3.60
CA LYS A 231 -25.09 0.62 4.75
C LYS A 231 -23.64 0.21 4.61
N ASP A 232 -23.22 -0.16 3.40
CA ASP A 232 -21.85 -0.63 3.13
C ASP A 232 -20.96 0.48 2.55
N LYS A 233 -21.35 1.75 2.64
CA LYS A 233 -20.58 2.86 2.10
C LYS A 233 -19.59 3.40 3.10
N LEU A 234 -18.41 3.75 2.61
CA LEU A 234 -17.37 4.43 3.36
C LEU A 234 -17.42 5.92 3.08
N ILE A 235 -17.12 6.71 4.09
CA ILE A 235 -16.98 8.17 4.00
C ILE A 235 -15.55 8.53 4.30
N PHE A 236 -14.90 9.20 3.34
CA PHE A 236 -13.56 9.72 3.49
C PHE A 236 -13.57 11.24 3.51
N ALA A 237 -12.96 11.84 4.53
CA ALA A 237 -12.68 13.26 4.60
C ALA A 237 -11.28 13.52 4.02
N LEU A 238 -11.21 14.27 2.90
CA LEU A 238 -9.94 14.70 2.34
C LEU A 238 -9.38 15.87 3.16
N ASP A 239 -8.13 15.76 3.57
CA ASP A 239 -7.36 16.84 4.16
C ASP A 239 -6.64 17.58 3.01
N MET A 240 -7.01 18.85 2.77
CA MET A 240 -6.50 19.68 1.67
C MET A 240 -5.67 20.83 2.20
#